data_769fa46cfc40a8758bc53524de72b7e2
#
_entry.id   769fa46cfc40a8758bc53524de72b7e2
#
_cell.length_a   1.000
_cell.length_b   1.000
_cell.length_c   1.000
_cell.angle_alpha   90.00
_cell.angle_beta   90.00
_cell.angle_gamma   90.00
#
_symmetry.space_group_name_H-M   'P 1'
#
loop_
_entity.id
_entity.type
_entity.pdbx_description
1 polymer ?
#
loop_
_entity_poly.entity_id
_entity_poly.type
_entity_poly.pdbx_seq_one_letter_code
_entity_poly.pdbx_strand_id
1 'polypeptide(L)'
;MSNRIVKLPSVESFGRLTPDKWLALKNLEESAELVEDCKQYLKASDPTDPSGIGREFDDHANCLACFGVNVGGELGDDRDKAKAGWIGYVRDQRRQAMLGELADVLQTVGNLITAFDITDEELAQSMDDCLVRNQERGRL
;
A
#
# COMPACT_ATOMS: atom_id res chain seq x y z
N MET A 1 -18.73 1.56 -15.46
CA MET A 1 -17.30 1.14 -15.58
C MET A 1 -17.25 -0.38 -15.73
N SER A 2 -16.45 -0.88 -16.63
CA SER A 2 -16.21 -2.32 -16.72
C SER A 2 -15.26 -2.76 -15.59
N ASN A 3 -15.54 -3.91 -15.00
CA ASN A 3 -14.68 -4.49 -13.98
C ASN A 3 -13.33 -4.90 -14.59
N ARG A 4 -12.27 -4.59 -13.89
CA ARG A 4 -10.92 -4.99 -14.28
C ARG A 4 -10.64 -6.41 -13.79
N ILE A 5 -10.17 -7.27 -14.68
CA ILE A 5 -9.61 -8.55 -14.27
C ILE A 5 -8.16 -8.29 -13.80
N VAL A 6 -7.89 -8.58 -12.53
CA VAL A 6 -6.55 -8.49 -11.96
C VAL A 6 -5.89 -9.87 -12.03
N LYS A 7 -4.75 -9.95 -12.70
CA LYS A 7 -3.90 -11.15 -12.68
C LYS A 7 -2.86 -10.98 -11.59
N LEU A 8 -2.81 -11.92 -10.66
CA LEU A 8 -1.80 -11.93 -9.61
C LEU A 8 -0.52 -12.58 -10.14
N PRO A 9 0.64 -12.04 -9.78
CA PRO A 9 1.91 -12.68 -10.08
C PRO A 9 2.06 -14.00 -9.31
N SER A 10 2.93 -14.88 -9.80
CA SER A 10 3.26 -16.09 -9.09
C SER A 10 3.98 -15.78 -7.78
N VAL A 11 3.65 -16.54 -6.75
CA VAL A 11 4.28 -16.49 -5.43
C VAL A 11 4.99 -17.80 -5.17
N GLU A 12 6.28 -17.75 -4.85
CA GLU A 12 7.03 -18.92 -4.39
C GLU A 12 6.87 -19.03 -2.87
N SER A 13 6.29 -20.12 -2.39
CA SER A 13 6.13 -20.37 -0.97
C SER A 13 7.47 -20.71 -0.31
N PHE A 14 7.58 -20.43 0.99
CA PHE A 14 8.76 -20.85 1.75
C PHE A 14 8.85 -22.38 1.83
N GLY A 15 10.08 -22.91 1.87
CA GLY A 15 10.28 -24.33 2.16
C GLY A 15 9.99 -24.66 3.63
N ARG A 16 9.60 -25.90 3.93
CA ARG A 16 9.37 -26.40 5.30
C ARG A 16 8.27 -25.63 6.06
N LEU A 17 7.11 -25.46 5.43
CA LEU A 17 5.93 -24.92 6.08
C LEU A 17 5.13 -26.04 6.73
N THR A 18 4.61 -25.77 7.93
CA THR A 18 3.64 -26.62 8.62
C THR A 18 2.34 -25.87 8.81
N PRO A 19 1.16 -26.52 8.68
CA PRO A 19 -0.10 -25.85 8.89
C PRO A 19 -0.29 -25.54 10.38
N ASP A 20 -0.23 -24.27 10.73
CA ASP A 20 -0.47 -23.81 12.09
C ASP A 20 -1.12 -22.42 12.14
N LYS A 21 -1.56 -22.04 13.32
CA LYS A 21 -2.22 -20.75 13.52
C LYS A 21 -1.30 -19.54 13.34
N TRP A 22 0.02 -19.72 13.49
CA TRP A 22 0.97 -18.62 13.40
C TRP A 22 1.09 -18.11 11.96
N LEU A 23 0.96 -19.00 10.96
CA LEU A 23 0.89 -18.59 9.56
C LEU A 23 -0.35 -17.71 9.29
N ALA A 24 -1.50 -18.05 9.87
CA ALA A 24 -2.70 -17.24 9.75
C ALA A 24 -2.57 -15.91 10.49
N LEU A 25 -1.96 -15.89 11.68
CA LEU A 25 -1.67 -14.67 12.44
C LEU A 25 -0.69 -13.76 11.69
N LYS A 26 0.31 -14.33 11.02
CA LYS A 26 1.23 -13.56 10.19
C LYS A 26 0.51 -12.87 9.04
N ASN A 27 -0.45 -13.52 8.38
CA ASN A 27 -1.29 -12.88 7.37
C ASN A 27 -2.08 -11.69 7.94
N LEU A 28 -2.61 -11.82 9.16
CA LEU A 28 -3.33 -10.73 9.82
C LEU A 28 -2.40 -9.55 10.12
N GLU A 29 -1.19 -9.81 10.57
CA GLU A 29 -0.16 -8.79 10.83
C GLU A 29 0.17 -8.01 9.56
N GLU A 30 0.56 -8.69 8.48
CA GLU A 30 0.87 -8.05 7.19
C GLU A 30 -0.35 -7.30 6.61
N SER A 31 -1.55 -7.83 6.78
CA SER A 31 -2.77 -7.15 6.35
C SER A 31 -3.02 -5.86 7.14
N ALA A 32 -2.69 -5.81 8.42
CA ALA A 32 -2.80 -4.60 9.24
C ALA A 32 -1.77 -3.54 8.82
N GLU A 33 -0.54 -3.95 8.52
CA GLU A 33 0.51 -3.07 8.00
C GLU A 33 0.12 -2.51 6.62
N LEU A 34 -0.41 -3.33 5.73
CA LEU A 34 -0.96 -2.87 4.44
C LEU A 34 -2.05 -1.82 4.61
N VAL A 35 -2.97 -1.99 5.56
CA VAL A 35 -4.03 -1.01 5.84
C VAL A 35 -3.44 0.33 6.26
N GLU A 36 -2.42 0.31 7.12
CA GLU A 36 -1.76 1.54 7.57
C GLU A 36 -1.04 2.24 6.41
N ASP A 37 -0.32 1.52 5.59
CA ASP A 37 0.38 2.08 4.43
C ASP A 37 -0.60 2.62 3.37
N CYS A 38 -1.75 1.98 3.17
CA CYS A 38 -2.83 2.53 2.35
C CYS A 38 -3.33 3.87 2.88
N LYS A 39 -3.51 4.00 4.20
CA LYS A 39 -3.91 5.28 4.82
C LYS A 39 -2.86 6.36 4.60
N GLN A 40 -1.58 6.02 4.78
CA GLN A 40 -0.48 6.96 4.56
C GLN A 40 -0.41 7.41 3.09
N TYR A 41 -0.59 6.50 2.15
CA TYR A 41 -0.64 6.84 0.73
C TYR A 41 -1.84 7.75 0.39
N LEU A 42 -3.02 7.47 0.94
CA LEU A 42 -4.21 8.30 0.71
C LEU A 42 -4.04 9.71 1.24
N LYS A 43 -3.41 9.89 2.41
CA LYS A 43 -3.06 11.23 2.94
C LYS A 43 -2.11 11.98 2.00
N ALA A 44 -1.15 11.27 1.42
CA ALA A 44 -0.20 11.86 0.47
C ALA A 44 -0.85 12.22 -0.87
N SER A 45 -1.95 11.59 -1.21
CA SER A 45 -2.64 11.78 -2.50
C SER A 45 -3.73 12.84 -2.45
N ASP A 46 -4.08 13.35 -1.28
CA ASP A 46 -5.06 14.43 -1.12
C ASP A 46 -4.36 15.80 -1.15
N PRO A 47 -4.44 16.55 -2.26
CA PRO A 47 -3.81 17.85 -2.36
C PRO A 47 -4.49 18.91 -1.49
N THR A 48 -5.67 18.61 -0.93
CA THR A 48 -6.49 19.56 -0.16
C THR A 48 -6.34 19.34 1.36
N ASP A 49 -5.63 18.30 1.78
CA ASP A 49 -5.43 18.03 3.21
C ASP A 49 -4.48 19.06 3.85
N PRO A 50 -5.00 20.01 4.65
CA PRO A 50 -4.19 21.07 5.26
C PRO A 50 -3.27 20.54 6.37
N SER A 51 -3.48 19.33 6.85
CA SER A 51 -2.62 18.65 7.84
C SER A 51 -1.58 17.72 7.20
N GLY A 52 -1.57 17.64 5.86
CA GLY A 52 -0.78 16.71 5.10
C GLY A 52 0.66 17.14 4.86
N ILE A 53 1.28 16.48 3.90
CA ILE A 53 2.70 16.60 3.54
C ILE A 53 3.09 18.04 3.16
N GLY A 54 2.18 18.80 2.56
CA GLY A 54 2.42 20.21 2.21
C GLY A 54 2.70 21.06 3.44
N ARG A 55 1.98 20.84 4.52
CA ARG A 55 2.21 21.54 5.78
C ARG A 55 3.55 21.14 6.43
N GLU A 56 3.87 19.85 6.40
CA GLU A 56 5.17 19.37 6.88
C GLU A 56 6.33 20.04 6.13
N PHE A 57 6.19 20.21 4.81
CA PHE A 57 7.17 20.95 4.02
C PHE A 57 7.28 22.40 4.47
N ASP A 58 6.16 23.09 4.64
CA ASP A 58 6.14 24.50 5.04
C ASP A 58 6.71 24.69 6.46
N ASP A 59 6.39 23.81 7.39
CA ASP A 59 6.91 23.84 8.76
C ASP A 59 8.43 23.62 8.76
N HIS A 60 8.93 22.69 7.96
CA HIS A 60 10.35 22.44 7.84
C HIS A 60 11.10 23.59 7.15
N ALA A 61 10.55 24.15 6.09
CA ALA A 61 11.11 25.29 5.38
C ALA A 61 11.16 26.52 6.29
N ASN A 62 10.13 26.77 7.09
CA ASN A 62 10.08 27.85 8.07
C ASN A 62 11.10 27.64 9.19
N CYS A 63 11.28 26.42 9.66
CA CYS A 63 12.30 26.07 10.66
C CYS A 63 13.70 26.36 10.13
N LEU A 64 14.01 25.95 8.90
CA LEU A 64 15.30 26.23 8.27
C LEU A 64 15.55 27.74 8.07
N ALA A 65 14.52 28.50 7.73
CA ALA A 65 14.60 29.95 7.62
C ALA A 65 14.99 30.63 8.96
N CYS A 66 14.52 30.10 10.10
CA CYS A 66 14.92 30.58 11.43
C CYS A 66 16.41 30.39 11.71
N PHE A 67 17.06 29.44 11.05
CA PHE A 67 18.52 29.22 11.12
C PHE A 67 19.32 29.93 10.01
N GLY A 68 18.68 30.83 9.26
CA GLY A 68 19.32 31.54 8.15
C GLY A 68 19.52 30.71 6.88
N VAL A 69 18.90 29.53 6.81
CA VAL A 69 18.91 28.69 5.62
C VAL A 69 17.74 29.10 4.74
N ASN A 70 18.04 29.71 3.61
CA ASN A 70 17.02 30.15 2.67
C ASN A 70 16.58 28.99 1.77
N VAL A 71 15.56 28.28 2.19
CA VAL A 71 14.92 27.24 1.37
C VAL A 71 13.89 27.88 0.46
N GLY A 72 14.31 28.28 -0.73
CA GLY A 72 13.47 28.90 -1.75
C GLY A 72 13.17 30.38 -1.55
N GLY A 73 13.98 31.11 -0.81
CA GLY A 73 13.68 32.49 -0.41
C GLY A 73 13.85 33.56 -1.47
N GLU A 74 14.61 33.31 -2.53
CA GLU A 74 14.70 34.23 -3.68
C GLU A 74 13.89 33.76 -4.89
N LEU A 75 13.09 32.70 -4.71
CA LEU A 75 12.65 31.85 -5.80
C LEU A 75 11.14 31.59 -5.66
N GLY A 76 10.28 32.60 -5.51
CA GLY A 76 8.84 32.46 -5.30
C GLY A 76 8.19 31.29 -6.06
N ASP A 77 8.42 31.17 -7.37
CA ASP A 77 7.95 30.07 -8.20
C ASP A 77 8.68 28.74 -7.89
N ASP A 78 9.93 28.79 -7.40
CA ASP A 78 10.74 27.60 -7.14
C ASP A 78 10.42 26.97 -5.80
N ARG A 79 9.91 27.74 -4.82
CA ARG A 79 9.38 27.14 -3.57
C ARG A 79 8.17 26.29 -3.85
N ASP A 80 7.25 26.74 -4.68
CA ASP A 80 6.07 25.97 -5.07
C ASP A 80 6.44 24.71 -5.84
N LYS A 81 7.43 24.81 -6.73
CA LYS A 81 8.00 23.64 -7.44
C LYS A 81 8.68 22.68 -6.48
N ALA A 82 9.47 23.18 -5.53
CA ALA A 82 10.13 22.36 -4.53
C ALA A 82 9.11 21.65 -3.63
N LYS A 83 8.04 22.34 -3.21
CA LYS A 83 6.93 21.77 -2.45
C LYS A 83 6.21 20.68 -3.24
N ALA A 84 5.86 20.94 -4.51
CA ALA A 84 5.24 19.95 -5.38
C ALA A 84 6.13 18.73 -5.61
N GLY A 85 7.43 18.94 -5.80
CA GLY A 85 8.42 17.87 -5.91
C GLY A 85 8.53 17.04 -4.65
N TRP A 86 8.53 17.67 -3.47
CA TRP A 86 8.53 16.99 -2.18
C TRP A 86 7.27 16.15 -1.96
N ILE A 87 6.10 16.72 -2.24
CA ILE A 87 4.81 16.01 -2.15
C ILE A 87 4.82 14.79 -3.07
N GLY A 88 5.27 14.94 -4.32
CA GLY A 88 5.41 13.85 -5.28
C GLY A 88 6.35 12.75 -4.79
N TYR A 89 7.51 13.14 -4.25
CA TYR A 89 8.48 12.20 -3.69
C TYR A 89 7.90 11.40 -2.52
N VAL A 90 7.28 12.07 -1.55
CA VAL A 90 6.68 11.39 -0.38
C VAL A 90 5.55 10.47 -0.81
N ARG A 91 4.70 10.91 -1.73
CA ARG A 91 3.63 10.07 -2.29
C ARG A 91 4.20 8.82 -2.95
N ASP A 92 5.25 8.94 -3.74
CA ASP A 92 5.89 7.80 -4.41
C ASP A 92 6.53 6.86 -3.40
N GLN A 93 7.16 7.36 -2.34
CA GLN A 93 7.70 6.55 -1.25
C GLN A 93 6.60 5.77 -0.51
N ARG A 94 5.50 6.42 -0.20
CA ARG A 94 4.34 5.77 0.44
C ARG A 94 3.68 4.74 -0.46
N ARG A 95 3.65 4.99 -1.77
CA ARG A 95 3.18 4.00 -2.73
C ARG A 95 4.09 2.77 -2.76
N GLN A 96 5.41 2.94 -2.75
CA GLN A 96 6.35 1.82 -2.70
C GLN A 96 6.21 1.02 -1.41
N ALA A 97 6.04 1.68 -0.27
CA ALA A 97 5.78 1.01 1.00
C ALA A 97 4.49 0.17 0.93
N MET A 98 3.38 0.76 0.48
CA MET A 98 2.11 0.05 0.29
C MET A 98 2.24 -1.17 -0.64
N LEU A 99 3.01 -1.05 -1.73
CA LEU A 99 3.25 -2.17 -2.64
C LEU A 99 4.10 -3.27 -1.99
N GLY A 100 5.05 -2.90 -1.13
CA GLY A 100 5.82 -3.84 -0.32
C GLY A 100 4.90 -4.67 0.58
N GLU A 101 4.06 -4.00 1.37
CA GLU A 101 3.11 -4.67 2.26
C GLU A 101 2.08 -5.54 1.51
N LEU A 102 1.64 -5.08 0.34
CA LEU A 102 0.78 -5.91 -0.52
C LEU A 102 1.50 -7.19 -0.97
N ALA A 103 2.78 -7.10 -1.32
CA ALA A 103 3.58 -8.27 -1.67
C ALA A 103 3.73 -9.23 -0.48
N ASP A 104 3.94 -8.71 0.73
CA ASP A 104 4.07 -9.52 1.95
C ASP A 104 2.76 -10.21 2.31
N VAL A 105 1.60 -9.55 2.14
CA VAL A 105 0.28 -10.20 2.25
C VAL A 105 0.14 -11.35 1.25
N LEU A 106 0.50 -11.14 -0.02
CA LEU A 106 0.43 -12.19 -1.04
C LEU A 106 1.39 -13.36 -0.73
N GLN A 107 2.57 -13.07 -0.18
CA GLN A 107 3.52 -14.09 0.29
C GLN A 107 2.91 -14.95 1.40
N THR A 108 2.25 -14.32 2.39
CA THR A 108 1.59 -15.06 3.47
C THR A 108 0.44 -15.93 2.96
N VAL A 109 -0.31 -15.45 1.96
CA VAL A 109 -1.36 -16.24 1.29
C VAL A 109 -0.75 -17.47 0.59
N GLY A 110 0.33 -17.28 -0.17
CA GLY A 110 1.05 -18.38 -0.83
C GLY A 110 1.55 -19.42 0.17
N ASN A 111 2.10 -18.99 1.29
CA ASN A 111 2.56 -19.86 2.37
C ASN A 111 1.42 -20.66 3.00
N LEU A 112 0.25 -20.04 3.23
CA LEU A 112 -0.95 -20.73 3.73
C LEU A 112 -1.44 -21.80 2.77
N ILE A 113 -1.52 -21.49 1.48
CA ILE A 113 -1.93 -22.44 0.44
C ILE A 113 -1.04 -23.68 0.47
N THR A 114 0.27 -23.49 0.51
CA THR A 114 1.23 -24.61 0.57
C THR A 114 1.15 -25.37 1.88
N ALA A 115 1.11 -24.68 3.02
CA ALA A 115 1.12 -25.33 4.34
C ALA A 115 -0.12 -26.18 4.61
N PHE A 116 -1.27 -25.79 4.06
CA PHE A 116 -2.53 -26.51 4.21
C PHE A 116 -2.85 -27.44 3.04
N ASP A 117 -1.88 -27.71 2.17
CA ASP A 117 -2.02 -28.59 1.01
C ASP A 117 -3.23 -28.25 0.10
N ILE A 118 -3.53 -26.97 -0.01
CA ILE A 118 -4.63 -26.49 -0.87
C ILE A 118 -4.22 -26.69 -2.33
N THR A 119 -5.03 -27.42 -3.08
CA THR A 119 -4.75 -27.65 -4.50
C THR A 119 -5.19 -26.48 -5.37
N ASP A 120 -4.63 -26.37 -6.56
CA ASP A 120 -5.02 -25.35 -7.54
C ASP A 120 -6.52 -25.45 -7.89
N GLU A 121 -7.05 -26.66 -7.97
CA GLU A 121 -8.46 -26.93 -8.25
C GLU A 121 -9.38 -26.46 -7.12
N GLU A 122 -9.02 -26.72 -5.87
CA GLU A 122 -9.76 -26.24 -4.70
C GLU A 122 -9.78 -24.71 -4.64
N LEU A 123 -8.62 -24.09 -4.89
CA LEU A 123 -8.53 -22.65 -4.90
C LEU A 123 -9.34 -22.04 -6.05
N ALA A 124 -9.24 -22.60 -7.26
CA ALA A 124 -9.99 -22.14 -8.43
C ALA A 124 -11.51 -22.24 -8.18
N GLN A 125 -12.00 -23.36 -7.63
CA GLN A 125 -13.41 -23.51 -7.28
C GLN A 125 -13.86 -22.47 -6.25
N SER A 126 -13.06 -22.25 -5.21
CA SER A 126 -13.36 -21.24 -4.19
C SER A 126 -13.40 -19.82 -4.75
N MET A 127 -12.56 -19.51 -5.73
CA MET A 127 -12.56 -18.21 -6.44
C MET A 127 -13.81 -18.04 -7.30
N ASP A 128 -14.25 -19.10 -8.00
CA ASP A 128 -15.50 -19.10 -8.79
C ASP A 128 -16.71 -18.89 -7.88
N ASP A 129 -16.78 -19.57 -6.74
CA ASP A 129 -17.82 -19.40 -5.73
C ASP A 129 -17.82 -17.98 -5.14
N CYS A 130 -16.66 -17.42 -4.92
CA CYS A 130 -16.50 -16.03 -4.48
C CYS A 130 -17.03 -15.04 -5.53
N LEU A 131 -16.76 -15.27 -6.80
CA LEU A 131 -17.28 -14.47 -7.91
C LEU A 131 -18.80 -14.46 -7.92
N VAL A 132 -19.43 -15.64 -7.84
CA VAL A 132 -20.89 -15.76 -7.79
C VAL A 132 -21.49 -14.99 -6.60
N ARG A 133 -20.94 -15.18 -5.39
CA ARG A 133 -21.40 -14.44 -4.20
C ARG A 133 -21.28 -12.92 -4.35
N ASN A 134 -20.24 -12.44 -5.02
CA ASN A 134 -20.04 -11.02 -5.24
C ASN A 134 -21.05 -10.46 -6.27
N GLN A 135 -21.36 -11.23 -7.31
CA GLN A 135 -22.42 -10.89 -8.26
C GLN A 135 -23.79 -10.80 -7.59
N GLU A 136 -24.14 -11.81 -6.79
CA GLU A 136 -25.41 -11.83 -6.03
C GLU A 136 -25.56 -10.65 -5.06
N ARG A 137 -24.45 -10.17 -4.50
CA ARG A 137 -24.40 -9.01 -3.60
C ARG A 137 -24.31 -7.66 -4.33
N GLY A 138 -24.36 -7.67 -5.66
CA GLY A 138 -24.28 -6.45 -6.47
C GLY A 138 -22.93 -5.71 -6.37
N ARG A 139 -21.85 -6.44 -6.10
CA ARG A 139 -20.49 -5.88 -6.01
C ARG A 139 -19.73 -5.91 -7.34
N LEU A 140 -20.26 -6.63 -8.31
CA LEU A 140 -19.72 -6.79 -9.67
C LEU A 140 -20.80 -6.48 -10.71
#